data_722dd8e4a7710033628b0fece5cbe239
#
_entry.id   722dd8e4a7710033628b0fece5cbe239
#
_cell.length_a   1.000
_cell.length_b   1.000
_cell.length_c   1.000
_cell.angle_alpha   90.00
_cell.angle_beta   90.00
_cell.angle_gamma   90.00
#
_symmetry.space_group_name_H-M   'P 1'
#
loop_
_entity.id
_entity.type
_entity.pdbx_description
1 polymer ?
#
loop_
_entity_poly.entity_id
_entity_poly.type
_entity_poly.pdbx_seq_one_letter_code
_entity_poly.pdbx_strand_id
1 'polypeptide(L)' 'MERFVRRQNIEHYRALLLATTDEVQRRMLQQLLDEEQAKELQEDKPSPSSD' A
#
# COMPACT_ATOMS: atom_id res chain seq x y z
N MET A 1 14.69 3.86 -1.88
CA MET A 1 14.32 3.15 -2.97
C MET A 1 13.03 2.52 -2.82
N GLU A 2 12.86 1.65 -1.87
CA GLU A 2 11.60 0.99 -1.67
C GLU A 2 10.50 1.94 -1.34
N ARG A 3 10.83 3.04 -0.69
CA ARG A 3 9.84 4.03 -0.34
C ARG A 3 9.17 4.59 -1.58
N PHE A 4 9.96 4.89 -2.59
CA PHE A 4 9.44 5.48 -3.81
C PHE A 4 8.52 4.48 -4.52
N VAL A 5 8.94 3.24 -4.61
CA VAL A 5 8.15 2.22 -5.28
C VAL A 5 6.86 1.97 -4.53
N ARG A 6 6.93 1.93 -3.21
CA ARG A 6 5.75 1.68 -2.40
C ARG A 6 4.72 2.80 -2.58
N ARG A 7 5.19 4.05 -2.62
CA ARG A 7 4.27 5.15 -2.81
C ARG A 7 3.59 5.07 -4.16
N GLN A 8 4.33 4.68 -5.19
CA GLN A 8 3.73 4.50 -6.51
C GLN A 8 2.71 3.38 -6.49
N ASN A 9 2.99 2.31 -5.78
CA ASN A 9 2.04 1.22 -5.65
C ASN A 9 0.76 1.67 -4.96
N ILE A 10 0.90 2.44 -3.92
CA ILE A 10 -0.26 2.94 -3.21
C ILE A 10 -1.14 3.77 -4.13
N GLU A 11 -0.53 4.66 -4.89
CA GLU A 11 -1.29 5.48 -5.80
C GLU A 11 -1.92 4.64 -6.91
N HIS A 12 -1.19 3.64 -7.36
CA HIS A 12 -1.70 2.76 -8.39
C HIS A 12 -2.92 1.99 -7.89
N TYR A 13 -2.85 1.46 -6.68
CA TYR A 13 -3.97 0.74 -6.12
C TYR A 13 -5.17 1.65 -5.92
N ARG A 14 -4.94 2.88 -5.51
CA ARG A 14 -6.03 3.81 -5.32
C ARG A 14 -6.72 4.12 -6.64
N ALA A 15 -5.93 4.30 -7.68
CA ALA A 15 -6.50 4.55 -8.99
C ALA A 15 -7.31 3.34 -9.47
N LEU A 16 -6.80 2.16 -9.23
CA LEU A 16 -7.53 0.95 -9.61
C LEU A 16 -8.83 0.83 -8.83
N LEU A 17 -8.81 1.21 -7.57
CA LEU A 17 -10.03 1.17 -6.77
C LEU A 17 -11.10 2.08 -7.36
N LEU A 18 -10.70 3.24 -7.81
CA LEU A 18 -11.64 4.18 -8.39
C LEU A 18 -12.21 3.65 -9.70
N ALA A 19 -11.43 2.90 -10.44
CA ALA A 19 -11.86 2.40 -11.73
C ALA A 19 -12.56 1.05 -11.64
N THR A 20 -12.43 0.35 -10.53
CA THR A 20 -12.95 -1.00 -10.42
C THR A 20 -14.35 -0.96 -9.83
N THR A 21 -15.27 -1.63 -10.49
CA THR A 21 -16.63 -1.74 -9.96
C THR A 21 -16.91 -3.09 -9.33
N ASP A 22 -16.02 -4.05 -9.51
CA ASP A 22 -16.21 -5.38 -8.97
C ASP A 22 -15.92 -5.36 -7.48
N GLU A 23 -16.88 -5.80 -6.69
CA GLU A 23 -16.74 -5.76 -5.25
C GLU A 23 -15.61 -6.63 -4.74
N VAL A 24 -15.47 -7.79 -5.34
CA VAL A 24 -14.42 -8.71 -4.90
C VAL A 24 -13.05 -8.10 -5.16
N GLN A 25 -12.88 -7.54 -6.33
CA GLN A 25 -11.60 -6.92 -6.67
C GLN A 25 -11.35 -5.70 -5.82
N ARG A 26 -12.40 -4.93 -5.53
CA ARG A 26 -12.22 -3.76 -4.67
C ARG A 26 -11.73 -4.17 -3.29
N ARG A 27 -12.25 -5.26 -2.77
CA ARG A 27 -11.79 -5.75 -1.48
C ARG A 27 -10.33 -6.14 -1.51
N MET A 28 -9.93 -6.84 -2.56
CA MET A 28 -8.54 -7.24 -2.68
C MET A 28 -7.63 -6.04 -2.80
N LEU A 29 -8.04 -5.06 -3.61
CA LEU A 29 -7.24 -3.86 -3.76
C LEU A 29 -7.15 -3.09 -2.46
N GLN A 30 -8.25 -3.00 -1.74
CA GLN A 30 -8.24 -2.30 -0.47
C GLN A 30 -7.31 -2.99 0.51
N GLN A 31 -7.31 -4.30 0.52
CA GLN A 31 -6.44 -5.04 1.41
C GLN A 31 -4.98 -4.81 1.05
N LEU A 32 -4.67 -4.85 -0.23
CA LEU A 32 -3.30 -4.59 -0.67
C LEU A 32 -2.88 -3.18 -0.31
N LEU A 33 -3.78 -2.24 -0.49
CA LEU A 33 -3.49 -0.85 -0.15
C LEU A 33 -3.22 -0.70 1.33
N ASP A 34 -4.04 -1.34 2.14
CA ASP A 34 -3.86 -1.26 3.58
C ASP A 34 -2.52 -1.83 3.99
N GLU A 35 -2.13 -2.94 3.37
CA GLU A 35 -0.86 -3.55 3.70
C GLU A 35 0.29 -2.65 3.33
N GLU A 36 0.22 -2.04 2.16
CA GLU A 36 1.30 -1.16 1.75
C GLU A 36 1.39 0.06 2.65
N GLN A 37 0.27 0.61 3.02
CA GLN A 37 0.28 1.76 3.91
C GLN A 37 0.81 1.42 5.28
N ALA A 38 0.48 0.23 5.77
CA ALA A 38 1.01 -0.20 7.05
C ALA A 38 2.51 -0.36 6.99
N LYS A 39 3.01 -0.89 5.90
CA LYS A 39 4.45 -1.04 5.73
C LYS A 39 5.13 0.33 5.68
N GLU A 40 4.50 1.26 5.01
CA GLU A 40 5.07 2.59 4.92
C GLU A 40 5.18 3.23 6.30
N LEU A 41 4.16 3.07 7.10
CA LEU A 41 4.19 3.60 8.45
C LEU A 41 5.29 2.96 9.28
N GLN A 42 5.49 1.67 9.09
CA GLN A 42 6.53 0.99 9.84
C GLN A 42 7.92 1.46 9.42
N GLU A 43 8.09 1.73 8.16
CA GLU A 43 9.38 2.19 7.68
C GLU A 43 9.70 3.58 8.16
N ASP A 44 8.68 4.40 8.38
CA ASP A 44 8.90 5.73 8.88
C ASP A 44 9.47 5.72 10.28
N LYS A 45 9.23 4.68 11.04
CA LYS A 45 9.74 4.61 12.39
C LYS A 45 11.10 3.98 12.40
N PRO A 46 12.02 4.53 13.15
CA PRO A 46 13.32 3.89 13.29
C PRO A 46 13.13 2.54 13.95
N SER A 47 13.63 1.54 13.30
CA SER A 47 13.44 0.20 13.77
C SER A 47 14.49 -0.12 14.84
N PRO A 48 14.09 -0.39 16.03
CA PRO A 48 15.06 -0.67 17.08
C PRO A 48 15.76 -1.98 16.87
N SER A 49 15.15 -2.88 16.21
CA SER A 49 15.78 -4.17 16.04
C SER A 49 16.48 -4.27 14.74
N SER A 50 16.73 -3.23 14.09
CA SER A 50 17.28 -3.37 12.81
C SER A 50 18.59 -3.97 12.88
N ASP A 51 19.23 -3.99 13.58
CA ASP A 51 20.45 -4.63 13.54
C ASP A 51 20.73 -5.30 12.44
#